data_fbfd62ab156e0f4f2571e780d7ba4f18
#
_entry.id   fbfd62ab156e0f4f2571e780d7ba4f18
#
_cell.length_a   1.000
_cell.length_b   1.000
_cell.length_c   1.000
_cell.angle_alpha   90.00
_cell.angle_beta   90.00
_cell.angle_gamma   90.00
#
_symmetry.space_group_name_H-M   'P 1'
#
loop_
_entity.id
_entity.type
_entity.pdbx_description
1 polymer ?
#
loop_
_entity_poly.entity_id
_entity_poly.type
_entity_poly.pdbx_seq_one_letter_code
_entity_poly.pdbx_strand_id
1 'polypeptide(L)' 'MNELTINLNSRSKKPLYEQIYDHIKSDIQNGRLRYGEKLPSTRALSKHLEVSRSTVELAYEQLL' A
#
# COMPACT_ATOMS: atom_id res chain seq x y z
N MET A 1 0.04 7.69 12.44
CA MET A 1 -0.55 7.52 11.11
C MET A 1 -1.89 6.84 11.23
N ASN A 2 -2.87 7.37 10.58
CA ASN A 2 -4.18 6.74 10.53
C ASN A 2 -4.14 5.51 9.63
N GLU A 3 -5.16 4.71 9.71
CA GLU A 3 -5.25 3.53 8.86
C GLU A 3 -5.27 3.92 7.38
N LEU A 4 -4.51 3.19 6.58
CA LEU A 4 -4.57 3.34 5.14
C LEU A 4 -5.87 2.72 4.64
N THR A 5 -6.72 3.54 4.04
CA THR A 5 -7.94 3.05 3.42
C THR A 5 -7.68 2.86 1.94
N ILE A 6 -7.52 1.62 1.53
CA ILE A 6 -7.21 1.28 0.15
C ILE A 6 -8.33 0.41 -0.40
N ASN A 7 -8.97 0.87 -1.46
CA ASN A 7 -9.99 0.08 -2.14
C ASN A 7 -9.33 -0.74 -3.24
N LEU A 8 -9.05 -1.99 -2.94
CA LEU A 8 -8.43 -2.90 -3.90
C LEU A 8 -9.51 -3.52 -4.79
N ASN A 9 -9.21 -3.59 -6.07
CA ASN A 9 -10.10 -4.19 -7.05
C ASN A 9 -9.43 -5.40 -7.68
N SER A 10 -9.81 -6.60 -7.23
CA SER A 10 -9.24 -7.84 -7.74
C SER A 10 -9.64 -8.13 -9.18
N ARG A 11 -10.68 -7.46 -9.68
CA ARG A 11 -11.13 -7.62 -11.06
C ARG A 11 -10.40 -6.67 -12.02
N SER A 12 -9.65 -5.72 -11.49
CA SER A 12 -8.85 -4.83 -12.31
C SER A 12 -7.73 -5.60 -12.99
N LYS A 13 -7.32 -5.15 -14.17
CA LYS A 13 -6.16 -5.73 -14.85
C LYS A 13 -4.86 -5.39 -14.13
N LYS A 14 -4.87 -4.36 -13.30
CA LYS A 14 -3.70 -3.94 -12.55
C LYS A 14 -3.47 -4.89 -11.36
N PRO A 15 -2.26 -5.43 -11.20
CA PRO A 15 -1.96 -6.30 -10.06
C PRO A 15 -2.21 -5.61 -8.73
N LEU A 16 -2.55 -6.38 -7.70
CA LEU A 16 -2.85 -5.82 -6.38
C LEU A 16 -1.67 -5.04 -5.80
N TYR A 17 -0.44 -5.53 -5.98
CA TYR A 17 0.73 -4.82 -5.43
C TYR A 17 0.87 -3.44 -6.06
N GLU A 18 0.55 -3.32 -7.34
CA GLU A 18 0.64 -2.05 -8.05
C GLU A 18 -0.44 -1.07 -7.57
N GLN A 19 -1.63 -1.59 -7.27
CA GLN A 19 -2.71 -0.77 -6.72
C GLN A 19 -2.32 -0.21 -5.35
N ILE A 20 -1.70 -1.03 -4.51
CA ILE A 20 -1.21 -0.62 -3.19
C ILE A 20 -0.12 0.45 -3.35
N TYR A 21 0.82 0.21 -4.24
CA TYR A 21 1.90 1.15 -4.52
C TYR A 21 1.34 2.51 -4.98
N ASP A 22 0.43 2.48 -5.94
CA ASP A 22 -0.15 3.71 -6.49
C ASP A 22 -0.87 4.50 -5.41
N HIS A 23 -1.59 3.81 -4.53
CA HIS A 23 -2.33 4.47 -3.47
C HIS A 23 -1.40 5.14 -2.47
N ILE A 24 -0.37 4.43 -2.03
CA ILE A 24 0.61 4.98 -1.08
C ILE A 24 1.35 6.15 -1.72
N LYS A 25 1.78 6.00 -2.96
CA LYS A 25 2.47 7.06 -3.69
C LYS A 25 1.60 8.31 -3.80
N SER A 26 0.32 8.12 -4.10
CA SER A 26 -0.63 9.23 -4.19
C SER A 26 -0.77 9.93 -2.84
N ASP A 27 -0.84 9.19 -1.75
CA ASP A 27 -0.96 9.77 -0.41
C ASP A 27 0.28 10.57 -0.05
N ILE A 28 1.46 10.12 -0.44
CA ILE A 28 2.69 10.87 -0.22
C ILE A 28 2.66 12.17 -1.02
N GLN A 29 2.27 12.09 -2.29
CA GLN A 29 2.22 13.26 -3.17
C GLN A 29 1.19 14.28 -2.72
N ASN A 30 0.09 13.82 -2.14
CA ASN A 30 -0.99 14.70 -1.66
C ASN A 30 -0.78 15.19 -0.23
N GLY A 31 0.32 14.82 0.39
CA GLY A 31 0.63 15.27 1.75
C GLY A 31 -0.13 14.53 2.85
N ARG A 32 -0.91 13.53 2.52
CA ARG A 32 -1.61 12.72 3.51
C ARG A 32 -0.67 11.82 4.28
N LEU A 33 0.43 11.45 3.64
CA LEU A 33 1.47 10.62 4.21
C LEU A 33 2.79 11.27 3.87
N ARG A 34 3.58 11.60 4.89
CA ARG A 34 4.86 12.26 4.68
C ARG A 34 5.91 11.25 4.25
N TYR A 35 6.74 11.65 3.29
CA TYR A 35 7.88 10.83 2.91
C TYR A 35 8.77 10.63 4.15
N GLY A 36 9.10 9.39 4.43
CA GLY A 36 9.85 9.04 5.63
C GLY A 36 8.99 8.75 6.85
N GLU A 37 7.68 9.01 6.78
CA GLU A 37 6.77 8.62 7.85
C GLU A 37 6.72 7.09 7.91
N LYS A 38 6.63 6.57 9.13
CA LYS A 38 6.65 5.13 9.32
C LYS A 38 5.39 4.48 8.79
N LEU A 39 5.55 3.66 7.78
CA LEU A 39 4.45 2.85 7.22
C LEU A 39 4.15 1.66 8.13
N PRO A 40 2.92 1.13 8.09
CA PRO A 40 2.61 -0.11 8.79
C PRO A 40 3.55 -1.22 8.30
N SER A 41 3.80 -2.20 9.15
CA SER A 41 4.59 -3.36 8.73
C SER A 41 3.86 -4.09 7.60
N THR A 42 4.63 -4.84 6.80
CA THR A 42 4.03 -5.64 5.73
C THR A 42 3.01 -6.63 6.28
N ARG A 43 3.30 -7.20 7.45
CA ARG A 43 2.40 -8.12 8.12
C ARG A 43 1.10 -7.45 8.53
N ALA A 44 1.20 -6.27 9.14
CA ALA A 44 0.01 -5.55 9.58
C ALA A 44 -0.85 -5.11 8.41
N LEU A 45 -0.23 -4.58 7.37
CA LEU A 45 -0.98 -4.12 6.20
C LEU A 45 -1.59 -5.29 5.43
N SER A 46 -0.89 -6.41 5.31
CA SER A 46 -1.43 -7.58 4.63
C SER A 46 -2.68 -8.11 5.32
N LYS A 47 -2.69 -8.11 6.65
CA LYS A 47 -3.87 -8.51 7.42
C LYS A 47 -5.02 -7.53 7.23
N HIS A 48 -4.72 -6.25 7.27
CA HIS A 48 -5.72 -5.21 7.13
C HIS A 48 -6.39 -5.25 5.75
N LEU A 49 -5.61 -5.47 4.71
CA LEU A 49 -6.10 -5.49 3.33
C LEU A 49 -6.56 -6.88 2.88
N GLU A 50 -6.33 -7.90 3.69
CA GLU A 50 -6.65 -9.30 3.36
C GLU A 50 -5.95 -9.75 2.07
N VAL A 51 -4.68 -9.41 1.93
CA VAL A 51 -3.85 -9.82 0.81
C VAL A 51 -2.63 -10.58 1.34
N SER A 52 -1.91 -11.23 0.43
CA SER A 52 -0.71 -11.94 0.82
C SER A 52 0.37 -10.94 1.26
N ARG A 53 1.23 -11.39 2.15
CA ARG A 53 2.33 -10.57 2.64
C ARG A 53 3.30 -10.21 1.52
N SER A 54 3.54 -11.15 0.60
CA SER A 54 4.42 -10.89 -0.54
C SER A 54 3.87 -9.79 -1.45
N THR A 55 2.54 -9.67 -1.56
CA THR A 55 1.92 -8.59 -2.31
C THR A 55 2.28 -7.24 -1.71
N VAL A 56 2.21 -7.11 -0.38
CA VAL A 56 2.57 -5.86 0.29
C VAL A 56 4.07 -5.61 0.17
N GLU A 57 4.88 -6.66 0.31
CA GLU A 57 6.33 -6.53 0.17
C GLU A 57 6.73 -6.00 -1.20
N LEU A 58 6.10 -6.50 -2.26
CA LEU A 58 6.35 -6.00 -3.61
C LEU A 58 6.00 -4.52 -3.73
N ALA A 59 4.86 -4.11 -3.16
CA ALA A 59 4.46 -2.72 -3.19
C ALA A 59 5.48 -1.83 -2.48
N TYR A 60 5.95 -2.25 -1.33
CA TYR A 60 6.92 -1.50 -0.55
C TYR A 60 8.27 -1.40 -1.28
N GLU A 61 8.68 -2.47 -1.96
CA GLU A 61 9.90 -2.44 -2.76
C GLU A 61 9.86 -1.37 -3.84
N GLN A 62 8.71 -1.17 -4.45
CA GLN A 62 8.56 -0.14 -5.49
C GLN A 62 8.66 1.27 -4.95
N LEU A 63 8.45 1.46 -3.65
CA LEU A 63 8.51 2.77 -3.02
C LEU A 63 9.94 3.19 -2.66
N LEU A 64 10.87 2.28 -2.65
CA LEU A 64 12.27 2.55 -2.26
C LEU A 64 13.08 3.18 -3.38
#